data_2da0397efe8adb855e98c68712072dad
#
_entry.id   2da0397efe8adb855e98c68712072dad
#
_cell.length_a   1.000
_cell.length_b   1.000
_cell.length_c   1.000
_cell.angle_alpha   90.00
_cell.angle_beta   90.00
_cell.angle_gamma   90.00
#
_symmetry.space_group_name_H-M   'P 1'
#
loop_
_entity.id
_entity.type
_entity.pdbx_description
1 polymer ?
#
loop_
_entity_poly.entity_id
_entity_poly.type
_entity_poly.pdbx_seq_one_letter_code
_entity_poly.pdbx_strand_id
1 'polypeptide(L)'
;MLVKLNVGGHVFWTSRETLMGQGQNMLSVMIQHENPGQIIGDAYFIDRDPKTFRWILNFLRGSKVLPPKESVEMELIREEAEFFAIDSLIFRIQHMLCPSFSKGDSILVRGSKFTIVSVEESGYIVTRLGKNFRIQASENVEPTVIEIGDMVMAYHISSRKRMPGICMAKQNRQYTIQFNGDLGQEDCADSGVRF
;
A
#
# COMPACT_ATOMS: atom_id res chain seq x y z
N MET A 1 -20.87 -10.04 -19.71
CA MET A 1 -22.24 -9.48 -19.47
C MET A 1 -22.10 -8.02 -19.01
N LEU A 2 -22.92 -7.10 -19.57
CA LEU A 2 -22.89 -5.69 -19.17
C LEU A 2 -23.60 -5.47 -17.82
N VAL A 3 -23.04 -4.59 -17.01
CA VAL A 3 -23.56 -4.18 -15.71
C VAL A 3 -23.73 -2.66 -15.71
N LYS A 4 -24.84 -2.19 -15.16
CA LYS A 4 -25.18 -0.79 -15.04
C LYS A 4 -25.11 -0.37 -13.56
N LEU A 5 -24.29 0.63 -13.26
CA LEU A 5 -24.11 1.17 -11.93
C LEU A 5 -24.60 2.61 -11.92
N ASN A 6 -25.44 2.99 -10.96
CA ASN A 6 -25.83 4.35 -10.69
C ASN A 6 -25.10 4.80 -9.42
N VAL A 7 -24.07 5.62 -9.58
CA VAL A 7 -23.26 6.13 -8.47
C VAL A 7 -23.57 7.60 -8.26
N GLY A 8 -24.20 7.93 -7.15
CA GLY A 8 -24.61 9.30 -6.82
C GLY A 8 -25.40 9.99 -7.92
N GLY A 9 -26.27 9.25 -8.61
CA GLY A 9 -27.09 9.77 -9.71
C GLY A 9 -26.43 9.71 -11.10
N HIS A 10 -25.15 9.35 -11.20
CA HIS A 10 -24.43 9.17 -12.48
C HIS A 10 -24.40 7.71 -12.89
N VAL A 11 -24.72 7.44 -14.16
CA VAL A 11 -24.75 6.08 -14.69
C VAL A 11 -23.41 5.70 -15.31
N PHE A 12 -22.86 4.57 -14.87
CA PHE A 12 -21.66 3.95 -15.41
C PHE A 12 -22.01 2.58 -16.00
N TRP A 13 -21.43 2.31 -17.17
CA TRP A 13 -21.51 1.01 -17.81
C TRP A 13 -20.17 0.29 -17.70
N THR A 14 -20.20 -0.96 -17.31
CA THR A 14 -19.02 -1.81 -17.22
C THR A 14 -19.37 -3.26 -17.48
N SER A 15 -18.38 -4.15 -17.47
CA SER A 15 -18.62 -5.58 -17.59
C SER A 15 -18.52 -6.27 -16.23
N ARG A 16 -19.19 -7.43 -16.12
CA ARG A 16 -19.07 -8.29 -14.93
C ARG A 16 -17.62 -8.70 -14.70
N GLU A 17 -16.90 -8.99 -15.77
CA GLU A 17 -15.49 -9.38 -15.77
C GLU A 17 -14.60 -8.27 -15.18
N THR A 18 -14.88 -7.01 -15.52
CA THR A 18 -14.16 -5.85 -14.95
C THR A 18 -14.34 -5.78 -13.44
N LEU A 19 -15.56 -5.94 -12.93
CA LEU A 19 -15.83 -5.84 -11.49
C LEU A 19 -15.26 -7.01 -10.68
N MET A 20 -15.07 -8.16 -11.32
CA MET A 20 -14.54 -9.39 -10.71
C MET A 20 -13.01 -9.55 -10.89
N GLY A 21 -12.40 -8.81 -11.82
CA GLY A 21 -11.03 -9.05 -12.27
C GLY A 21 -9.94 -8.71 -11.24
N GLN A 22 -10.27 -7.96 -10.19
CA GLN A 22 -9.33 -7.54 -9.15
C GLN A 22 -9.57 -8.26 -7.80
N GLY A 23 -10.04 -9.50 -7.85
CA GLY A 23 -10.33 -10.30 -6.66
C GLY A 23 -11.68 -9.96 -6.02
N GLN A 24 -11.87 -10.47 -4.79
CA GLN A 24 -13.10 -10.23 -4.05
C GLN A 24 -13.10 -8.80 -3.50
N ASN A 25 -14.11 -8.04 -3.89
CA ASN A 25 -14.35 -6.66 -3.46
C ASN A 25 -15.86 -6.43 -3.33
N MET A 26 -16.27 -5.31 -2.73
CA MET A 26 -17.69 -5.01 -2.51
C MET A 26 -18.51 -5.06 -3.81
N LEU A 27 -17.98 -4.54 -4.93
CA LEU A 27 -18.69 -4.52 -6.22
C LEU A 27 -18.86 -5.94 -6.77
N SER A 28 -17.84 -6.80 -6.65
CA SER A 28 -17.89 -8.19 -7.10
C SER A 28 -18.91 -8.99 -6.30
N VAL A 29 -18.96 -8.79 -4.97
CA VAL A 29 -19.95 -9.43 -4.08
C VAL A 29 -21.37 -8.97 -4.42
N MET A 30 -21.56 -7.66 -4.61
CA MET A 30 -22.86 -7.06 -4.95
C MET A 30 -23.47 -7.68 -6.21
N ILE A 31 -22.66 -7.88 -7.28
CA ILE A 31 -23.16 -8.46 -8.54
C ILE A 31 -23.26 -9.98 -8.52
N GLN A 32 -22.59 -10.66 -7.58
CA GLN A 32 -22.69 -12.12 -7.42
C GLN A 32 -23.98 -12.54 -6.71
N HIS A 33 -24.39 -11.78 -5.71
CA HIS A 33 -25.49 -12.14 -4.84
C HIS A 33 -26.83 -11.50 -5.24
N GLU A 34 -26.85 -10.72 -6.34
CA GLU A 34 -28.07 -10.05 -6.85
C GLU A 34 -28.91 -9.42 -5.72
N ASN A 35 -28.24 -8.60 -4.89
CA ASN A 35 -28.91 -8.01 -3.73
C ASN A 35 -30.00 -7.01 -4.20
N PRO A 36 -31.29 -7.40 -4.18
CA PRO A 36 -32.36 -6.60 -4.80
C PRO A 36 -32.61 -5.26 -4.08
N GLY A 37 -32.14 -5.10 -2.85
CA GLY A 37 -32.29 -3.86 -2.09
C GLY A 37 -31.47 -2.67 -2.60
N GLN A 38 -30.52 -2.93 -3.50
CA GLN A 38 -29.66 -1.90 -4.09
C GLN A 38 -29.95 -1.65 -5.58
N ILE A 39 -30.97 -2.28 -6.15
CA ILE A 39 -31.33 -2.09 -7.56
C ILE A 39 -32.45 -1.05 -7.67
N ILE A 40 -32.19 0.02 -8.41
CA ILE A 40 -33.18 1.03 -8.79
C ILE A 40 -33.36 1.00 -10.30
N GLY A 41 -34.53 0.55 -10.75
CA GLY A 41 -34.78 0.28 -12.15
C GLY A 41 -33.96 -0.92 -12.64
N ASP A 42 -33.00 -0.66 -13.55
CA ASP A 42 -32.08 -1.65 -14.13
C ASP A 42 -30.63 -1.44 -13.71
N ALA A 43 -30.36 -0.62 -12.69
CA ALA A 43 -29.03 -0.23 -12.23
C ALA A 43 -28.83 -0.52 -10.74
N TYR A 44 -27.65 -0.98 -10.38
CA TYR A 44 -27.23 -1.02 -8.98
C TYR A 44 -26.95 0.39 -8.48
N PHE A 45 -27.64 0.80 -7.42
CA PHE A 45 -27.46 2.12 -6.83
C PHE A 45 -26.35 2.09 -5.77
N ILE A 46 -25.44 3.06 -5.84
CA ILE A 46 -24.32 3.23 -4.92
C ILE A 46 -24.31 4.71 -4.50
N ASP A 47 -24.49 4.98 -3.21
CA ASP A 47 -24.49 6.33 -2.66
C ASP A 47 -23.06 6.80 -2.37
N ARG A 48 -22.32 7.11 -3.44
CA ARG A 48 -20.94 7.60 -3.39
C ARG A 48 -20.71 8.69 -4.44
N ASP A 49 -19.56 9.40 -4.34
CA ASP A 49 -19.21 10.45 -5.30
C ASP A 49 -18.84 9.87 -6.67
N PRO A 50 -19.55 10.24 -7.74
CA PRO A 50 -19.30 9.72 -9.08
C PRO A 50 -17.96 10.17 -9.68
N LYS A 51 -17.41 11.32 -9.23
CA LYS A 51 -16.11 11.81 -9.72
C LYS A 51 -14.98 10.92 -9.24
N THR A 52 -14.97 10.61 -7.95
CA THR A 52 -13.97 9.72 -7.35
C THR A 52 -14.16 8.28 -7.81
N PHE A 53 -15.41 7.81 -7.92
CA PHE A 53 -15.71 6.48 -8.45
C PHE A 53 -15.15 6.22 -9.86
N ARG A 54 -15.01 7.26 -10.68
CA ARG A 54 -14.39 7.13 -12.01
C ARG A 54 -12.95 6.61 -11.94
N TRP A 55 -12.19 7.01 -10.93
CA TRP A 55 -10.83 6.49 -10.70
C TRP A 55 -10.86 5.03 -10.31
N ILE A 56 -11.77 4.66 -9.42
CA ILE A 56 -12.00 3.26 -9.00
C ILE A 56 -12.31 2.39 -10.22
N LEU A 57 -13.27 2.80 -11.03
CA LEU A 57 -13.68 2.04 -12.21
C LEU A 57 -12.56 1.94 -13.26
N ASN A 58 -11.79 2.99 -13.47
CA ASN A 58 -10.65 2.96 -14.37
C ASN A 58 -9.54 2.01 -13.87
N PHE A 59 -9.28 1.99 -12.56
CA PHE A 59 -8.37 1.01 -11.97
C PHE A 59 -8.84 -0.42 -12.21
N LEU A 60 -10.12 -0.72 -11.98
CA LEU A 60 -10.71 -2.03 -12.23
C LEU A 60 -10.61 -2.44 -13.72
N ARG A 61 -10.60 -1.48 -14.64
CA ARG A 61 -10.37 -1.67 -16.08
C ARG A 61 -8.90 -1.89 -16.46
N GLY A 62 -8.00 -1.88 -15.48
CA GLY A 62 -6.57 -2.08 -15.69
C GLY A 62 -5.74 -0.81 -15.88
N SER A 63 -6.31 0.38 -15.67
CA SER A 63 -5.54 1.63 -15.71
C SER A 63 -4.51 1.65 -14.58
N LYS A 64 -3.28 2.06 -14.93
CA LYS A 64 -2.20 2.29 -13.97
C LYS A 64 -2.04 3.75 -13.58
N VAL A 65 -2.82 4.64 -14.15
CA VAL A 65 -2.75 6.08 -13.90
C VAL A 65 -3.50 6.41 -12.63
N LEU A 66 -2.82 7.11 -11.70
CA LEU A 66 -3.37 7.70 -10.49
C LEU A 66 -2.98 9.18 -10.47
N PRO A 67 -3.71 10.05 -9.73
CA PRO A 67 -3.32 11.44 -9.57
C PRO A 67 -1.99 11.58 -8.80
N PRO A 68 -1.39 12.80 -8.75
CA PRO A 68 -0.22 13.07 -7.94
C PRO A 68 -0.44 12.69 -6.47
N LYS A 69 0.58 12.15 -5.82
CA LYS A 69 0.44 11.57 -4.47
C LYS A 69 0.07 12.60 -3.39
N GLU A 70 0.42 13.86 -3.60
CA GLU A 70 0.12 14.97 -2.68
C GLU A 70 -1.24 15.63 -2.95
N SER A 71 -2.03 15.11 -3.89
CA SER A 71 -3.31 15.69 -4.25
C SER A 71 -4.43 15.25 -3.30
N VAL A 72 -5.42 16.11 -3.12
CA VAL A 72 -6.65 15.78 -2.39
C VAL A 72 -7.39 14.62 -3.05
N GLU A 73 -7.32 14.52 -4.39
CA GLU A 73 -7.92 13.42 -5.13
C GLU A 73 -7.34 12.06 -4.73
N MET A 74 -6.04 11.99 -4.40
CA MET A 74 -5.43 10.74 -3.95
C MET A 74 -6.01 10.25 -2.62
N GLU A 75 -6.24 11.17 -1.67
CA GLU A 75 -6.89 10.83 -0.39
C GLU A 75 -8.32 10.36 -0.61
N LEU A 76 -9.09 11.05 -1.44
CA LEU A 76 -10.46 10.64 -1.77
C LEU A 76 -10.51 9.26 -2.43
N ILE A 77 -9.57 8.96 -3.34
CA ILE A 77 -9.46 7.64 -3.97
C ILE A 77 -9.10 6.57 -2.96
N ARG A 78 -8.23 6.87 -1.98
CA ARG A 78 -7.88 5.96 -0.91
C ARG A 78 -9.11 5.60 -0.08
N GLU A 79 -9.89 6.59 0.35
CA GLU A 79 -11.14 6.37 1.09
C GLU A 79 -12.16 5.53 0.30
N GLU A 80 -12.30 5.79 -1.01
CA GLU A 80 -13.17 4.99 -1.87
C GLU A 80 -12.65 3.56 -2.05
N ALA A 81 -11.32 3.38 -2.22
CA ALA A 81 -10.72 2.06 -2.34
C ALA A 81 -10.96 1.21 -1.07
N GLU A 82 -10.85 1.83 0.12
CA GLU A 82 -11.18 1.21 1.40
C GLU A 82 -12.67 0.86 1.49
N PHE A 83 -13.56 1.79 1.11
CA PHE A 83 -15.01 1.54 1.09
C PHE A 83 -15.40 0.36 0.20
N PHE A 84 -14.83 0.27 -1.01
CA PHE A 84 -15.09 -0.81 -1.94
C PHE A 84 -14.29 -2.09 -1.65
N ALA A 85 -13.40 -2.09 -0.65
CA ALA A 85 -12.48 -3.18 -0.29
C ALA A 85 -11.63 -3.65 -1.49
N ILE A 86 -11.02 -2.71 -2.22
CA ILE A 86 -10.14 -3.02 -3.36
C ILE A 86 -8.68 -3.04 -2.88
N ASP A 87 -8.28 -4.16 -2.26
CA ASP A 87 -6.98 -4.32 -1.62
C ASP A 87 -5.79 -4.01 -2.54
N SER A 88 -5.87 -4.37 -3.81
CA SER A 88 -4.82 -4.09 -4.79
C SER A 88 -4.63 -2.59 -5.05
N LEU A 89 -5.70 -1.79 -5.00
CA LEU A 89 -5.62 -0.33 -5.13
C LEU A 89 -5.12 0.30 -3.84
N ILE A 90 -5.62 -0.14 -2.68
CA ILE A 90 -5.16 0.32 -1.35
C ILE A 90 -3.65 0.11 -1.25
N PHE A 91 -3.17 -1.09 -1.54
CA PHE A 91 -1.75 -1.42 -1.54
C PHE A 91 -0.94 -0.50 -2.46
N ARG A 92 -1.43 -0.28 -3.67
CA ARG A 92 -0.77 0.58 -4.65
C ARG A 92 -0.67 2.03 -4.18
N ILE A 93 -1.73 2.58 -3.58
CA ILE A 93 -1.74 3.94 -3.02
C ILE A 93 -0.78 4.02 -1.84
N GLN A 94 -0.79 3.06 -0.94
CA GLN A 94 0.14 3.00 0.20
C GLN A 94 1.59 2.97 -0.27
N HIS A 95 1.91 2.20 -1.33
CA HIS A 95 3.25 2.20 -1.93
C HIS A 95 3.65 3.53 -2.57
N MET A 96 2.69 4.31 -3.04
CA MET A 96 2.95 5.66 -3.56
C MET A 96 3.12 6.69 -2.45
N LEU A 97 2.40 6.53 -1.33
CA LEU A 97 2.39 7.47 -0.20
C LEU A 97 3.50 7.19 0.82
N CYS A 98 3.85 5.92 1.02
CA CYS A 98 4.90 5.48 1.93
C CYS A 98 6.21 5.20 1.20
N PRO A 99 7.38 5.26 1.89
CA PRO A 99 8.61 4.75 1.31
C PRO A 99 8.38 3.32 0.85
N SER A 100 8.70 3.06 -0.42
CA SER A 100 8.50 1.75 -1.03
C SER A 100 9.29 0.69 -0.27
N PHE A 101 8.60 -0.17 0.45
CA PHE A 101 9.24 -1.33 1.07
C PHE A 101 9.75 -2.28 -0.02
N SER A 102 10.95 -2.78 0.19
CA SER A 102 11.63 -3.69 -0.73
C SER A 102 11.91 -5.03 -0.05
N LYS A 103 12.27 -6.02 -0.84
CA LYS A 103 12.77 -7.28 -0.30
C LYS A 103 13.93 -7.04 0.66
N GLY A 104 13.85 -7.64 1.85
CA GLY A 104 14.82 -7.48 2.93
C GLY A 104 14.48 -6.39 3.94
N ASP A 105 13.51 -5.51 3.65
CA ASP A 105 13.08 -4.49 4.62
C ASP A 105 12.34 -5.14 5.79
N SER A 106 12.49 -4.54 6.96
CA SER A 106 11.74 -4.94 8.15
C SER A 106 10.52 -4.02 8.33
N ILE A 107 9.40 -4.62 8.65
CA ILE A 107 8.11 -3.94 8.86
C ILE A 107 7.46 -4.39 10.15
N LEU A 108 6.61 -3.54 10.73
CA LEU A 108 5.72 -3.89 11.81
C LEU A 108 4.31 -4.13 11.27
N VAL A 109 3.72 -5.25 11.64
CA VAL A 109 2.31 -5.54 11.39
C VAL A 109 1.68 -5.94 12.71
N ARG A 110 0.71 -5.17 13.16
CA ARG A 110 0.04 -5.38 14.46
C ARG A 110 1.05 -5.50 15.62
N GLY A 111 2.08 -4.66 15.62
CA GLY A 111 3.13 -4.66 16.64
C GLY A 111 4.13 -5.82 16.56
N SER A 112 4.06 -6.67 15.55
CA SER A 112 5.02 -7.76 15.32
C SER A 112 5.94 -7.43 14.16
N LYS A 113 7.25 -7.64 14.36
CA LYS A 113 8.30 -7.42 13.34
C LYS A 113 8.37 -8.58 12.35
N PHE A 114 8.40 -8.25 11.07
CA PHE A 114 8.56 -9.18 9.95
C PHE A 114 9.62 -8.66 8.99
N THR A 115 10.20 -9.56 8.19
CA THR A 115 11.10 -9.21 7.09
C THR A 115 10.42 -9.53 5.76
N ILE A 116 10.49 -8.60 4.80
CA ILE A 116 9.88 -8.79 3.48
C ILE A 116 10.72 -9.75 2.65
N VAL A 117 10.09 -10.82 2.19
CA VAL A 117 10.69 -11.81 1.27
C VAL A 117 10.42 -11.42 -0.18
N SER A 118 9.22 -10.98 -0.48
CA SER A 118 8.83 -10.47 -1.81
C SER A 118 7.68 -9.47 -1.71
N VAL A 119 7.59 -8.60 -2.70
CA VAL A 119 6.50 -7.64 -2.89
C VAL A 119 5.62 -8.15 -4.02
N GLU A 120 4.31 -8.25 -3.77
CA GLU A 120 3.30 -8.68 -4.72
C GLU A 120 2.32 -7.53 -5.03
N GLU A 121 1.50 -7.66 -6.06
CA GLU A 121 0.52 -6.61 -6.44
C GLU A 121 -0.55 -6.33 -5.37
N SER A 122 -0.82 -7.28 -4.48
CA SER A 122 -1.84 -7.18 -3.44
C SER A 122 -1.29 -7.18 -2.02
N GLY A 123 0.04 -7.11 -1.83
CA GLY A 123 0.64 -7.13 -0.50
C GLY A 123 2.08 -7.61 -0.48
N TYR A 124 2.47 -8.19 0.64
CA TYR A 124 3.84 -8.64 0.91
C TYR A 124 3.86 -10.12 1.30
N ILE A 125 4.85 -10.86 0.81
CA ILE A 125 5.27 -12.09 1.46
C ILE A 125 6.35 -11.72 2.46
N VAL A 126 6.13 -12.04 3.72
CA VAL A 126 7.04 -11.72 4.83
C VAL A 126 7.44 -12.97 5.57
N THR A 127 8.58 -12.92 6.25
CA THR A 127 9.06 -14.02 7.10
C THR A 127 9.23 -13.57 8.54
N ARG A 128 8.93 -14.47 9.46
CA ARG A 128 9.23 -14.35 10.89
C ARG A 128 9.53 -15.73 11.46
N LEU A 129 10.67 -15.86 12.16
CA LEU A 129 11.12 -17.13 12.75
C LEU A 129 11.14 -18.29 11.75
N GLY A 130 11.58 -18.02 10.50
CA GLY A 130 11.69 -19.04 9.45
C GLY A 130 10.37 -19.46 8.80
N LYS A 131 9.24 -18.83 9.17
CA LYS A 131 7.92 -19.07 8.56
C LYS A 131 7.51 -17.89 7.69
N ASN A 132 6.95 -18.18 6.52
CA ASN A 132 6.42 -17.16 5.62
C ASN A 132 4.94 -16.91 5.86
N PHE A 133 4.55 -15.64 5.75
CA PHE A 133 3.18 -15.17 5.89
C PHE A 133 2.87 -14.27 4.71
N ARG A 134 1.60 -14.23 4.28
CA ARG A 134 1.11 -13.23 3.35
C ARG A 134 0.45 -12.11 4.14
N ILE A 135 0.89 -10.88 3.92
CA ILE A 135 0.31 -9.66 4.47
C ILE A 135 -0.43 -8.96 3.33
N GLN A 136 -1.70 -8.70 3.51
CA GLN A 136 -2.51 -7.99 2.51
C GLN A 136 -2.32 -6.47 2.62
N ALA A 137 -2.60 -5.76 1.54
CA ALA A 137 -2.51 -4.31 1.48
C ALA A 137 -3.43 -3.58 2.47
N SER A 138 -4.54 -4.20 2.84
CA SER A 138 -5.48 -3.69 3.84
C SER A 138 -4.97 -3.77 5.27
N GLU A 139 -3.90 -4.51 5.55
CA GLU A 139 -3.30 -4.54 6.87
C GLU A 139 -2.44 -3.30 7.10
N ASN A 140 -2.57 -2.70 8.29
CA ASN A 140 -1.75 -1.55 8.65
C ASN A 140 -0.28 -1.99 8.77
N VAL A 141 0.53 -1.59 7.81
CA VAL A 141 1.96 -1.90 7.71
C VAL A 141 2.74 -0.64 8.07
N GLU A 142 3.46 -0.70 9.16
CA GLU A 142 4.27 0.43 9.62
C GLU A 142 5.76 0.13 9.38
N PRO A 143 6.56 1.15 9.02
CA PRO A 143 8.01 1.01 9.05
C PRO A 143 8.45 0.72 10.48
N THR A 144 9.44 -0.13 10.65
CA THR A 144 10.06 -0.31 11.96
C THR A 144 10.71 1.00 12.38
N VAL A 145 10.34 1.51 13.55
CA VAL A 145 11.00 2.69 14.11
C VAL A 145 12.42 2.29 14.54
N ILE A 146 13.41 2.96 13.97
CA ILE A 146 14.79 2.74 14.34
C ILE A 146 15.04 3.44 15.69
N GLU A 147 15.55 2.68 16.67
CA GLU A 147 15.90 3.19 17.99
C GLU A 147 17.42 3.22 18.16
N ILE A 148 17.90 3.99 19.14
CA ILE A 148 19.32 4.05 19.48
C ILE A 148 19.76 2.65 19.96
N GLY A 149 20.84 2.14 19.37
CA GLY A 149 21.36 0.80 19.63
C GLY A 149 20.95 -0.26 18.63
N ASP A 150 19.98 0.03 17.75
CA ASP A 150 19.58 -0.91 16.70
C ASP A 150 20.67 -1.11 15.65
N MET A 151 20.86 -2.36 15.23
CA MET A 151 21.68 -2.67 14.08
C MET A 151 20.88 -2.41 12.80
N VAL A 152 21.40 -1.58 11.93
CA VAL A 152 20.74 -1.08 10.73
C VAL A 152 21.63 -1.22 9.50
N MET A 153 21.02 -1.28 8.33
CA MET A 153 21.69 -1.15 7.05
C MET A 153 21.59 0.31 6.58
N ALA A 154 22.68 1.04 6.60
CA ALA A 154 22.72 2.43 6.21
C ALA A 154 23.58 2.66 4.96
N TYR A 155 23.28 3.72 4.20
CA TYR A 155 24.09 4.11 3.05
C TYR A 155 25.34 4.87 3.51
N HIS A 156 26.50 4.25 3.33
CA HIS A 156 27.78 4.86 3.63
C HIS A 156 28.25 5.67 2.41
N ILE A 157 28.40 6.99 2.59
CA ILE A 157 28.64 7.93 1.48
C ILE A 157 29.97 7.64 0.78
N SER A 158 31.03 7.46 1.53
CA SER A 158 32.39 7.28 0.98
C SER A 158 32.53 5.98 0.19
N SER A 159 31.90 4.88 0.63
CA SER A 159 31.94 3.59 -0.09
C SER A 159 30.87 3.44 -1.17
N ARG A 160 29.87 4.34 -1.20
CA ARG A 160 28.69 4.29 -2.07
C ARG A 160 27.93 2.97 -2.01
N LYS A 161 27.90 2.33 -0.84
CA LYS A 161 27.21 1.05 -0.60
C LYS A 161 26.39 1.09 0.68
N ARG A 162 25.40 0.25 0.78
CA ARG A 162 24.72 -0.02 2.04
C ARG A 162 25.58 -0.95 2.89
N MET A 163 25.79 -0.57 4.13
CA MET A 163 26.64 -1.29 5.08
C MET A 163 25.94 -1.40 6.43
N PRO A 164 26.23 -2.48 7.19
CA PRO A 164 25.71 -2.62 8.54
C PRO A 164 26.35 -1.62 9.49
N GLY A 165 25.56 -1.05 10.37
CA GLY A 165 25.99 -0.12 11.40
C GLY A 165 25.03 -0.13 12.58
N ILE A 166 25.38 0.61 13.66
CA ILE A 166 24.57 0.76 14.85
C ILE A 166 24.05 2.18 14.90
N CYS A 167 22.75 2.36 15.15
CA CYS A 167 22.15 3.67 15.36
C CYS A 167 22.64 4.26 16.70
N MET A 168 23.40 5.33 16.66
CA MET A 168 23.97 5.98 17.84
C MET A 168 23.16 7.18 18.31
N ALA A 169 22.51 7.90 17.40
CA ALA A 169 21.64 9.04 17.70
C ALA A 169 20.53 9.18 16.66
N LYS A 170 19.43 9.82 17.08
CA LYS A 170 18.26 10.10 16.25
C LYS A 170 17.78 11.53 16.52
N GLN A 171 17.72 12.36 15.48
CA GLN A 171 17.16 13.71 15.54
C GLN A 171 16.41 14.03 14.23
N ASN A 172 15.14 14.44 14.30
CA ASN A 172 14.38 15.02 13.20
C ASN A 172 14.55 14.30 11.83
N ARG A 173 14.37 12.98 11.78
CA ARG A 173 14.57 12.15 10.57
C ARG A 173 16.01 12.03 10.08
N GLN A 174 16.97 12.31 10.94
CA GLN A 174 18.38 11.99 10.73
C GLN A 174 18.85 11.01 11.79
N TYR A 175 19.70 10.09 11.38
CA TYR A 175 20.31 9.08 12.25
C TYR A 175 21.80 9.18 12.14
N THR A 176 22.48 9.22 13.27
CA THR A 176 23.94 9.05 13.31
C THR A 176 24.24 7.57 13.40
N ILE A 177 24.90 7.02 12.39
CA ILE A 177 25.20 5.60 12.28
C ILE A 177 26.70 5.37 12.48
N GLN A 178 27.05 4.54 13.44
CA GLN A 178 28.40 3.99 13.58
C GLN A 178 28.51 2.74 12.71
N PHE A 179 29.29 2.83 11.65
CA PHE A 179 29.54 1.68 10.76
C PHE A 179 30.51 0.69 11.38
N ASN A 180 30.37 -0.59 11.05
CA ASN A 180 31.26 -1.64 11.51
C ASN A 180 32.68 -1.48 10.89
N GLY A 181 33.70 -1.69 11.71
CA GLY A 181 35.10 -1.47 11.33
C GLY A 181 35.55 -0.01 11.52
N ASP A 182 36.67 0.36 10.88
CA ASP A 182 37.28 1.72 11.00
C ASP A 182 36.60 2.78 10.11
N LEU A 183 35.35 2.56 9.73
CA LEU A 183 34.62 3.43 8.78
C LEU A 183 34.02 4.69 9.44
N GLY A 184 34.06 4.79 10.78
CA GLY A 184 33.60 5.96 11.51
C GLY A 184 32.09 6.09 11.63
N GLN A 185 31.66 7.30 11.96
CA GLN A 185 30.25 7.68 12.10
C GLN A 185 29.82 8.61 10.95
N GLU A 186 28.63 8.43 10.44
CA GLU A 186 28.02 9.33 9.44
C GLU A 186 26.57 9.61 9.79
N ASP A 187 26.12 10.83 9.44
CA ASP A 187 24.71 11.21 9.54
C ASP A 187 23.96 10.77 8.28
N CYS A 188 22.98 9.95 8.48
CA CYS A 188 22.16 9.38 7.42
C CYS A 188 20.73 9.90 7.50
N ALA A 189 20.16 10.33 6.39
CA ALA A 189 18.75 10.67 6.31
C ALA A 189 17.87 9.42 6.49
N ASP A 190 16.64 9.59 6.95
CA ASP A 190 15.66 8.52 7.20
C ASP A 190 15.49 7.56 5.99
N SER A 191 15.51 8.10 4.78
CA SER A 191 15.44 7.30 3.53
C SER A 191 16.66 6.43 3.26
N GLY A 192 17.77 6.67 3.94
CA GLY A 192 19.04 5.95 3.77
C GLY A 192 19.28 4.83 4.77
N VAL A 193 18.49 4.77 5.85
CA VAL A 193 18.67 3.83 6.96
C VAL A 193 17.54 2.82 7.00
N ARG A 194 17.88 1.54 7.17
CA ARG A 194 16.90 0.43 7.26
C ARG A 194 17.38 -0.64 8.24
N PHE A 195 16.46 -1.45 8.75
CA PHE A 195 16.81 -2.63 9.56
C PHE A 195 17.40 -3.74 8.72
#